data_8969e6cfc1cf197fa36485c88218d4cb
#
_entry.id   8969e6cfc1cf197fa36485c88218d4cb
#
_cell.length_a   1.000
_cell.length_b   1.000
_cell.length_c   1.000
_cell.angle_alpha   90.00
_cell.angle_beta   90.00
_cell.angle_gamma   90.00
#
_symmetry.space_group_name_H-M   'P 1'
#
loop_
_entity.id
_entity.type
_entity.pdbx_description
1 polymer ?
#
loop_
_entity_poly.entity_id
_entity_poly.type
_entity_poly.pdbx_seq_one_letter_code
_entity_poly.pdbx_strand_id
1 'polypeptide(L)'
;MNIPHLGANLMKVVMPLLAIGVVVLAMRVRRLPAATAIGWAKPPPAAAAGWLLLYAAYILVSNYFMFWRGPWDFTIWREAPLIIDILRVLGVAVLGPIAEELIFRGILYGRFAQTKLGVGGAIAITAITWGAIHYTYTPGEILLLVGAGFLLGLARWQTRPIVTPILMHILWNIYAVW
;
A
#
# COMPACT_ATOMS: atom_id res chain seq x y z
N MET A 1 14.64 12.00 -28.35
CA MET A 1 15.04 10.69 -27.79
C MET A 1 13.78 9.98 -27.33
N ASN A 2 13.42 8.87 -27.96
CA ASN A 2 12.19 8.15 -27.60
C ASN A 2 12.54 7.15 -26.47
N ILE A 3 12.08 7.42 -25.23
CA ILE A 3 12.32 6.54 -24.09
C ILE A 3 11.19 5.52 -24.05
N PRO A 4 11.47 4.21 -24.24
CA PRO A 4 10.44 3.19 -24.22
C PRO A 4 9.67 3.19 -22.90
N HIS A 5 8.35 3.02 -22.95
CA HIS A 5 7.44 2.95 -21.80
C HIS A 5 7.42 4.18 -20.87
N LEU A 6 7.97 5.34 -21.29
CA LEU A 6 7.99 6.56 -20.47
C LEU A 6 6.58 6.95 -20.02
N GLY A 7 5.61 6.98 -20.94
CA GLY A 7 4.22 7.35 -20.64
C GLY A 7 3.59 6.43 -19.57
N ALA A 8 3.76 5.11 -19.71
CA ALA A 8 3.22 4.16 -18.75
C ALA A 8 3.86 4.31 -17.35
N ASN A 9 5.16 4.58 -17.27
CA ASN A 9 5.83 4.81 -15.98
C ASN A 9 5.51 6.19 -15.38
N LEU A 10 5.30 7.21 -16.18
CA LEU A 10 4.77 8.50 -15.72
C LEU A 10 3.38 8.33 -15.08
N MET A 11 2.50 7.54 -15.68
CA MET A 11 1.16 7.31 -15.13
C MET A 11 1.20 6.60 -13.77
N LYS A 12 2.21 5.75 -13.50
CA LYS A 12 2.42 5.15 -12.17
C LYS A 12 2.72 6.18 -11.07
N VAL A 13 3.20 7.36 -11.44
CA VAL A 13 3.42 8.49 -10.52
C VAL A 13 2.21 9.42 -10.50
N VAL A 14 1.69 9.78 -11.66
CA VAL A 14 0.60 10.77 -11.82
C VAL A 14 -0.68 10.29 -11.14
N MET A 15 -1.08 9.03 -11.35
CA MET A 15 -2.35 8.52 -10.81
C MET A 15 -2.38 8.49 -9.28
N PRO A 16 -1.35 7.97 -8.56
CA PRO A 16 -1.30 8.07 -7.11
C PRO A 16 -1.27 9.52 -6.60
N LEU A 17 -0.55 10.42 -7.26
CA LEU A 17 -0.52 11.84 -6.90
C LEU A 17 -1.91 12.48 -7.02
N LEU A 18 -2.65 12.18 -8.09
CA LEU A 18 -4.03 12.63 -8.24
C LEU A 18 -4.93 12.08 -7.13
N ALA A 19 -4.81 10.80 -6.81
CA ALA A 19 -5.59 10.19 -5.72
C ALA A 19 -5.28 10.85 -4.37
N ILE A 20 -4.00 11.05 -4.04
CA ILE A 20 -3.56 11.78 -2.84
C ILE A 20 -4.12 13.22 -2.86
N GLY A 21 -4.02 13.91 -3.99
CA GLY A 21 -4.53 15.26 -4.18
C GLY A 21 -6.03 15.35 -3.92
N VAL A 22 -6.82 14.41 -4.43
CA VAL A 22 -8.28 14.33 -4.18
C VAL A 22 -8.58 14.13 -2.69
N VAL A 23 -7.86 13.23 -2.01
CA VAL A 23 -8.04 13.01 -0.57
C VAL A 23 -7.72 14.28 0.23
N VAL A 24 -6.59 14.92 -0.08
CA VAL A 24 -6.16 16.16 0.60
C VAL A 24 -7.15 17.29 0.33
N LEU A 25 -7.60 17.46 -0.91
CA LEU A 25 -8.60 18.47 -1.28
C LEU A 25 -9.92 18.22 -0.55
N ALA A 26 -10.41 16.98 -0.51
CA ALA A 26 -11.63 16.63 0.19
C ALA A 26 -11.55 16.94 1.71
N MET A 27 -10.40 16.66 2.33
CA MET A 27 -10.17 17.04 3.73
C MET A 27 -10.17 18.56 3.92
N ARG A 28 -9.49 19.30 3.03
CA ARG A 28 -9.44 20.78 3.11
C ARG A 28 -10.81 21.42 2.93
N VAL A 29 -11.57 21.02 1.91
CA VAL A 29 -12.92 21.53 1.66
C VAL A 29 -13.86 21.26 2.83
N ARG A 30 -13.75 20.08 3.44
CA ARG A 30 -14.56 19.70 4.61
C ARG A 30 -13.96 20.17 5.94
N ARG A 31 -12.83 20.89 5.93
CA ARG A 31 -12.11 21.38 7.11
C ARG A 31 -11.81 20.27 8.12
N LEU A 32 -11.49 19.07 7.65
CA LEU A 32 -11.21 17.90 8.49
C LEU A 32 -9.71 17.86 8.84
N PRO A 33 -9.34 17.81 10.13
CA PRO A 33 -7.94 17.60 10.52
C PRO A 33 -7.47 16.21 10.05
N ALA A 34 -6.25 16.11 9.52
CA ALA A 34 -5.70 14.86 9.02
C ALA A 34 -5.63 13.77 10.09
N ALA A 35 -5.35 14.13 11.34
CA ALA A 35 -5.30 13.20 12.47
C ALA A 35 -6.63 12.46 12.68
N THR A 36 -7.77 13.15 12.55
CA THR A 36 -9.10 12.56 12.73
C THR A 36 -9.67 11.98 11.45
N ALA A 37 -9.38 12.59 10.30
CA ALA A 37 -9.95 12.18 9.03
C ALA A 37 -9.37 10.86 8.52
N ILE A 38 -8.04 10.70 8.62
CA ILE A 38 -7.29 9.56 8.08
C ILE A 38 -6.34 8.90 9.10
N GLY A 39 -6.28 9.42 10.33
CA GLY A 39 -5.36 8.91 11.35
C GLY A 39 -3.90 9.28 11.11
N TRP A 40 -3.63 10.46 10.53
CA TRP A 40 -2.26 10.91 10.30
C TRP A 40 -1.61 11.37 11.60
N ALA A 41 -0.74 10.53 12.14
CA ALA A 41 0.00 10.81 13.38
C ALA A 41 1.30 10.00 13.40
N LYS A 42 2.23 10.37 14.31
CA LYS A 42 3.45 9.60 14.55
C LYS A 42 3.10 8.28 15.25
N PRO A 43 3.51 7.13 14.70
CA PRO A 43 3.23 5.85 15.32
C PRO A 43 4.09 5.59 16.56
N PRO A 44 3.62 4.76 17.51
CA PRO A 44 4.45 4.25 18.60
C PRO A 44 5.62 3.44 18.01
N PRO A 45 6.90 3.81 18.26
CA PRO A 45 8.02 3.25 17.49
C PRO A 45 8.20 1.75 17.69
N ALA A 46 8.05 1.24 18.92
CA ALA A 46 8.20 -0.19 19.20
C ALA A 46 7.08 -1.02 18.53
N ALA A 47 5.83 -0.55 18.57
CA ALA A 47 4.71 -1.23 17.92
C ALA A 47 4.87 -1.19 16.39
N ALA A 48 5.29 -0.06 15.82
CA ALA A 48 5.54 0.04 14.39
C ALA A 48 6.67 -0.90 13.94
N ALA A 49 7.76 -0.97 14.69
CA ALA A 49 8.87 -1.89 14.43
C ALA A 49 8.40 -3.36 14.49
N GLY A 50 7.61 -3.74 15.50
CA GLY A 50 7.05 -5.09 15.62
C GLY A 50 6.18 -5.47 14.42
N TRP A 51 5.33 -4.55 13.95
CA TRP A 51 4.50 -4.75 12.75
C TRP A 51 5.32 -4.84 11.46
N LEU A 52 6.37 -4.03 11.32
CA LEU A 52 7.28 -4.11 10.16
C LEU A 52 8.01 -5.44 10.12
N LEU A 53 8.51 -5.94 11.27
CA LEU A 53 9.15 -7.25 11.35
C LEU A 53 8.18 -8.39 11.04
N LEU A 54 6.97 -8.37 11.60
CA LEU A 54 5.94 -9.36 11.30
C LEU A 54 5.58 -9.36 9.82
N TYR A 55 5.45 -8.18 9.23
CA TYR A 55 5.11 -8.06 7.81
C TYR A 55 6.26 -8.50 6.90
N ALA A 56 7.51 -8.20 7.26
CA ALA A 56 8.69 -8.73 6.57
C ALA A 56 8.72 -10.28 6.62
N ALA A 57 8.43 -10.86 7.78
CA ALA A 57 8.31 -12.32 7.90
C ALA A 57 7.18 -12.87 7.02
N TYR A 58 6.02 -12.20 6.97
CA TYR A 58 4.93 -12.57 6.07
C TYR A 58 5.35 -12.54 4.60
N ILE A 59 6.08 -11.51 4.15
CA ILE A 59 6.60 -11.39 2.79
C ILE A 59 7.51 -12.58 2.47
N LEU A 60 8.47 -12.87 3.33
CA LEU A 60 9.46 -13.95 3.11
C LEU A 60 8.81 -15.34 3.10
N VAL A 61 7.91 -15.59 4.06
CA VAL A 61 7.17 -16.87 4.15
C VAL A 61 6.27 -17.04 2.94
N SER A 62 5.53 -16.01 2.56
CA SER A 62 4.66 -16.05 1.37
C SER A 62 5.45 -16.32 0.11
N ASN A 63 6.59 -15.68 -0.06
CA ASN A 63 7.45 -15.92 -1.23
C ASN A 63 8.02 -17.34 -1.23
N TYR A 64 8.43 -17.85 -0.07
CA TYR A 64 8.96 -19.21 0.06
C TYR A 64 7.94 -20.29 -0.33
N PHE A 65 6.69 -20.18 0.14
CA PHE A 65 5.66 -21.18 -0.10
C PHE A 65 4.94 -21.03 -1.45
N MET A 66 4.75 -19.80 -1.92
CA MET A 66 3.95 -19.53 -3.11
C MET A 66 4.80 -19.27 -4.35
N PHE A 67 6.11 -19.10 -4.19
CA PHE A 67 7.04 -18.79 -5.30
C PHE A 67 6.54 -17.66 -6.21
N TRP A 68 5.77 -16.70 -5.63
CA TRP A 68 5.13 -15.63 -6.38
C TRP A 68 6.14 -14.66 -7.00
N ARG A 69 7.37 -14.69 -6.51
CA ARG A 69 8.48 -13.96 -7.08
C ARG A 69 9.58 -14.94 -7.50
N GLY A 70 9.98 -14.85 -8.75
CA GLY A 70 11.11 -15.59 -9.28
C GLY A 70 12.46 -15.16 -8.69
N PRO A 71 13.57 -15.71 -9.17
CA PRO A 71 14.92 -15.30 -8.77
C PRO A 71 15.11 -13.80 -8.97
N TRP A 72 15.95 -13.20 -8.14
CA TRP A 72 16.31 -11.79 -8.27
C TRP A 72 17.03 -11.55 -9.60
N ASP A 73 16.35 -10.93 -10.53
CA ASP A 73 16.89 -10.54 -11.83
C ASP A 73 16.92 -9.02 -11.94
N PHE A 74 18.13 -8.46 -11.94
CA PHE A 74 18.36 -7.02 -12.05
C PHE A 74 18.60 -6.55 -13.49
N THR A 75 18.48 -7.44 -14.49
CA THR A 75 18.73 -7.11 -15.91
C THR A 75 17.82 -5.97 -16.36
N ILE A 76 16.53 -6.03 -16.03
CA ILE A 76 15.53 -5.01 -16.37
C ILE A 76 15.94 -3.62 -15.84
N TRP A 77 16.57 -3.58 -14.65
CA TRP A 77 17.03 -2.34 -14.04
C TRP A 77 18.30 -1.81 -14.68
N ARG A 78 19.23 -2.69 -15.04
CA ARG A 78 20.49 -2.32 -15.69
C ARG A 78 20.31 -1.84 -17.13
N GLU A 79 19.30 -2.33 -17.81
CA GLU A 79 18.99 -2.00 -19.21
C GLU A 79 18.05 -0.81 -19.34
N ALA A 80 17.30 -0.46 -18.27
CA ALA A 80 16.40 0.68 -18.30
C ALA A 80 17.14 2.01 -18.14
N PRO A 81 16.68 3.09 -18.80
CA PRO A 81 17.16 4.42 -18.47
C PRO A 81 16.84 4.78 -17.01
N LEU A 82 17.77 5.41 -16.31
CA LEU A 82 17.64 5.80 -14.89
C LEU A 82 16.30 6.49 -14.56
N ILE A 83 15.78 7.31 -15.47
CA ILE A 83 14.49 7.97 -15.27
C ILE A 83 13.34 6.97 -15.14
N ILE A 84 13.38 5.85 -15.85
CA ILE A 84 12.36 4.80 -15.77
C ILE A 84 12.41 4.12 -14.41
N ASP A 85 13.61 3.84 -13.89
CA ASP A 85 13.78 3.23 -12.56
C ASP A 85 13.31 4.18 -11.46
N ILE A 86 13.66 5.45 -11.55
CA ILE A 86 13.16 6.46 -10.60
C ILE A 86 11.64 6.52 -10.61
N LEU A 87 11.00 6.56 -11.79
CA LEU A 87 9.54 6.60 -11.90
C LEU A 87 8.88 5.32 -11.36
N ARG A 88 9.49 4.15 -11.57
CA ARG A 88 8.99 2.88 -11.04
C ARG A 88 9.07 2.85 -9.51
N VAL A 89 10.23 3.17 -8.93
CA VAL A 89 10.40 3.19 -7.47
C VAL A 89 9.47 4.22 -6.85
N LEU A 90 9.47 5.44 -7.36
CA LEU A 90 8.64 6.51 -6.81
C LEU A 90 7.14 6.18 -6.94
N GLY A 91 6.70 5.74 -8.12
CA GLY A 91 5.29 5.47 -8.39
C GLY A 91 4.78 4.22 -7.70
N VAL A 92 5.47 3.09 -7.91
CA VAL A 92 4.99 1.77 -7.44
C VAL A 92 5.37 1.53 -5.98
N ALA A 93 6.61 1.82 -5.57
CA ALA A 93 7.04 1.47 -4.23
C ALA A 93 6.67 2.51 -3.16
N VAL A 94 6.42 3.77 -3.53
CA VAL A 94 6.15 4.83 -2.55
C VAL A 94 4.77 5.45 -2.72
N LEU A 95 4.50 6.09 -3.85
CA LEU A 95 3.26 6.88 -4.04
C LEU A 95 2.01 6.00 -4.14
N GLY A 96 2.10 4.85 -4.81
CA GLY A 96 1.02 3.87 -4.88
C GLY A 96 0.56 3.43 -3.49
N PRO A 97 1.44 2.85 -2.67
CA PRO A 97 1.14 2.51 -1.28
C PRO A 97 0.55 3.65 -0.47
N ILE A 98 1.11 4.87 -0.56
CA ILE A 98 0.55 6.02 0.16
C ILE A 98 -0.89 6.29 -0.28
N ALA A 99 -1.16 6.35 -1.58
CA ALA A 99 -2.49 6.61 -2.12
C ALA A 99 -3.50 5.54 -1.68
N GLU A 100 -3.11 4.27 -1.80
CA GLU A 100 -3.96 3.14 -1.43
C GLU A 100 -4.25 3.11 0.06
N GLU A 101 -3.24 3.29 0.93
CA GLU A 101 -3.48 3.32 2.37
C GLU A 101 -4.34 4.52 2.80
N LEU A 102 -4.19 5.69 2.18
CA LEU A 102 -5.06 6.84 2.43
C LEU A 102 -6.53 6.51 2.12
N ILE A 103 -6.80 5.79 1.04
CA ILE A 103 -8.15 5.37 0.67
C ILE A 103 -8.65 4.26 1.59
N PHE A 104 -7.91 3.14 1.67
CA PHE A 104 -8.39 1.93 2.33
C PHE A 104 -8.31 2.02 3.85
N ARG A 105 -7.15 2.41 4.43
CA ARG A 105 -6.94 2.44 5.90
C ARG A 105 -7.16 3.82 6.50
N GLY A 106 -7.16 4.86 5.68
CA GLY A 106 -7.56 6.21 6.08
C GLY A 106 -9.07 6.36 6.05
N ILE A 107 -9.63 6.47 4.84
CA ILE A 107 -11.04 6.85 4.65
C ILE A 107 -11.99 5.67 4.89
N LEU A 108 -11.84 4.58 4.12
CA LEU A 108 -12.83 3.48 4.13
C LEU A 108 -12.86 2.77 5.48
N TYR A 109 -11.71 2.36 6.01
CA TYR A 109 -11.61 1.77 7.35
C TYR A 109 -12.23 2.70 8.41
N GLY A 110 -11.87 3.99 8.41
CA GLY A 110 -12.38 4.94 9.38
C GLY A 110 -13.91 5.09 9.33
N ARG A 111 -14.49 5.02 8.14
CA ARG A 111 -15.95 5.09 7.95
C ARG A 111 -16.64 3.79 8.36
N PHE A 112 -16.17 2.65 7.90
CA PHE A 112 -16.78 1.36 8.20
C PHE A 112 -16.68 0.99 9.68
N ALA A 113 -15.57 1.31 10.34
CA ALA A 113 -15.40 1.04 11.77
C ALA A 113 -16.41 1.77 12.66
N GLN A 114 -17.03 2.86 12.19
CA GLN A 114 -18.07 3.62 12.89
C GLN A 114 -19.50 3.11 12.61
N THR A 115 -19.64 2.11 11.75
CA THR A 115 -20.95 1.48 11.44
C THR A 115 -21.16 0.23 12.29
N LYS A 116 -22.28 -0.47 12.07
CA LYS A 116 -22.56 -1.77 12.69
C LYS A 116 -21.55 -2.86 12.33
N LEU A 117 -20.72 -2.66 11.31
CA LEU A 117 -19.64 -3.57 10.94
C LEU A 117 -18.51 -3.59 11.99
N GLY A 118 -18.34 -2.48 12.70
CA GLY A 118 -17.27 -2.33 13.69
C GLY A 118 -15.87 -2.45 13.07
N VAL A 119 -14.88 -2.55 13.93
CA VAL A 119 -13.47 -2.65 13.52
C VAL A 119 -13.18 -3.91 12.71
N GLY A 120 -13.70 -5.07 13.15
CA GLY A 120 -13.47 -6.35 12.47
C GLY A 120 -14.02 -6.34 11.04
N GLY A 121 -15.28 -5.88 10.85
CA GLY A 121 -15.87 -5.77 9.52
C GLY A 121 -15.16 -4.74 8.64
N ALA A 122 -14.70 -3.63 9.20
CA ALA A 122 -13.92 -2.63 8.48
C ALA A 122 -12.59 -3.21 7.96
N ILE A 123 -11.86 -3.97 8.79
CA ILE A 123 -10.64 -4.66 8.39
C ILE A 123 -10.95 -5.66 7.27
N ALA A 124 -11.96 -6.52 7.45
CA ALA A 124 -12.30 -7.56 6.48
C ALA A 124 -12.69 -6.97 5.11
N ILE A 125 -13.62 -6.01 5.08
CA ILE A 125 -14.07 -5.40 3.82
C ILE A 125 -12.92 -4.69 3.11
N THR A 126 -12.13 -3.89 3.83
CA THR A 126 -11.02 -3.16 3.19
C THR A 126 -9.93 -4.09 2.70
N ALA A 127 -9.62 -5.19 3.40
CA ALA A 127 -8.64 -6.19 2.96
C ALA A 127 -9.11 -6.95 1.72
N ILE A 128 -10.35 -7.45 1.73
CA ILE A 128 -10.93 -8.21 0.62
C ILE A 128 -11.07 -7.32 -0.63
N THR A 129 -11.61 -6.10 -0.47
CA THR A 129 -11.78 -5.18 -1.61
C THR A 129 -10.44 -4.77 -2.19
N TRP A 130 -9.44 -4.50 -1.33
CA TRP A 130 -8.09 -4.16 -1.78
C TRP A 130 -7.42 -5.33 -2.53
N GLY A 131 -7.53 -6.56 -2.05
CA GLY A 131 -7.05 -7.73 -2.79
C GLY A 131 -7.81 -7.92 -4.12
N ALA A 132 -9.13 -7.76 -4.12
CA ALA A 132 -9.98 -7.98 -5.29
C ALA A 132 -9.74 -6.99 -6.44
N ILE A 133 -9.34 -5.75 -6.17
CA ILE A 133 -8.99 -4.79 -7.24
C ILE A 133 -7.73 -5.19 -8.02
N HIS A 134 -6.94 -6.14 -7.50
CA HIS A 134 -5.79 -6.72 -8.19
C HIS A 134 -6.19 -7.93 -9.07
N TYR A 135 -7.33 -7.84 -9.71
CA TYR A 135 -7.97 -8.91 -10.49
C TYR A 135 -7.12 -9.46 -11.66
N THR A 136 -6.05 -8.77 -12.03
CA THR A 136 -5.09 -9.25 -13.06
C THR A 136 -4.09 -10.27 -12.53
N TYR A 137 -4.03 -10.47 -11.20
CA TYR A 137 -3.16 -11.44 -10.54
C TYR A 137 -3.83 -12.80 -10.47
N THR A 138 -3.05 -13.84 -10.24
CA THR A 138 -3.58 -15.19 -10.03
C THR A 138 -4.41 -15.27 -8.74
N PRO A 139 -5.36 -16.21 -8.62
CA PRO A 139 -6.15 -16.37 -7.40
C PRO A 139 -5.31 -16.56 -6.13
N GLY A 140 -4.15 -17.26 -6.24
CA GLY A 140 -3.21 -17.43 -5.13
C GLY A 140 -2.57 -16.11 -4.69
N GLU A 141 -2.13 -15.29 -5.64
CA GLU A 141 -1.59 -13.96 -5.36
C GLU A 141 -2.64 -13.02 -4.77
N ILE A 142 -3.88 -13.06 -5.27
CA ILE A 142 -5.00 -12.29 -4.69
C ILE A 142 -5.23 -12.72 -3.23
N LEU A 143 -5.19 -14.02 -2.93
CA LEU A 143 -5.33 -14.51 -1.56
C LEU A 143 -4.20 -14.01 -0.64
N LEU A 144 -2.96 -13.98 -1.14
CA LEU A 144 -1.82 -13.37 -0.42
C LEU A 144 -2.05 -11.88 -0.19
N LEU A 145 -2.53 -11.14 -1.19
CA LEU A 145 -2.84 -9.71 -1.03
C LEU A 145 -3.95 -9.49 -0.02
N VAL A 146 -4.98 -10.32 -0.01
CA VAL A 146 -6.03 -10.25 1.03
C VAL A 146 -5.44 -10.49 2.42
N GLY A 147 -4.57 -11.50 2.59
CA GLY A 147 -3.84 -11.74 3.84
C GLY A 147 -2.98 -10.55 4.27
N ALA A 148 -2.21 -9.99 3.34
CA ALA A 148 -1.45 -8.75 3.53
C ALA A 148 -2.38 -7.60 3.96
N GLY A 149 -3.52 -7.47 3.29
CA GLY A 149 -4.55 -6.48 3.59
C GLY A 149 -5.10 -6.59 5.02
N PHE A 150 -5.30 -7.81 5.52
CA PHE A 150 -5.67 -8.02 6.92
C PHE A 150 -4.58 -7.55 7.88
N LEU A 151 -3.31 -7.87 7.62
CA LEU A 151 -2.19 -7.41 8.46
C LEU A 151 -2.09 -5.88 8.49
N LEU A 152 -2.24 -5.21 7.34
CA LEU A 152 -2.27 -3.75 7.25
C LEU A 152 -3.44 -3.16 8.06
N GLY A 153 -4.61 -3.77 7.98
CA GLY A 153 -5.80 -3.37 8.75
C GLY A 153 -5.63 -3.57 10.27
N LEU A 154 -5.05 -4.68 10.69
CA LEU A 154 -4.73 -4.96 12.09
C LEU A 154 -3.68 -3.99 12.65
N ALA A 155 -2.63 -3.72 11.88
CA ALA A 155 -1.62 -2.72 12.23
C ALA A 155 -2.26 -1.33 12.39
N ARG A 156 -3.16 -0.93 11.48
CA ARG A 156 -3.92 0.32 11.57
C ARG A 156 -4.75 0.40 12.85
N TRP A 157 -5.43 -0.69 13.21
CA TRP A 157 -6.23 -0.76 14.42
C TRP A 157 -5.38 -0.67 15.69
N GLN A 158 -4.32 -1.46 15.76
CA GLN A 158 -3.51 -1.59 16.97
C GLN A 158 -2.61 -0.38 17.20
N THR A 159 -1.95 0.13 16.16
CA THR A 159 -1.06 1.29 16.28
C THR A 159 -1.79 2.62 16.22
N ARG A 160 -3.00 2.65 15.68
CA ARG A 160 -3.86 3.81 15.39
C ARG A 160 -3.40 4.72 14.23
N PRO A 161 -2.16 5.20 14.13
CA PRO A 161 -1.71 5.98 12.97
C PRO A 161 -1.69 5.18 11.66
N ILE A 162 -2.05 5.87 10.56
CA ILE A 162 -1.98 5.32 9.21
C ILE A 162 -0.55 5.12 8.72
N VAL A 163 0.40 5.79 9.33
CA VAL A 163 1.82 5.74 8.95
C VAL A 163 2.39 4.33 9.06
N THR A 164 1.96 3.53 10.05
CA THR A 164 2.40 2.14 10.19
C THR A 164 2.04 1.28 8.97
N PRO A 165 0.76 1.15 8.55
CA PRO A 165 0.43 0.39 7.36
C PRO A 165 1.04 0.98 6.08
N ILE A 166 1.22 2.29 5.96
CA ILE A 166 1.95 2.90 4.83
C ILE A 166 3.38 2.35 4.76
N LEU A 167 4.12 2.35 5.87
CA LEU A 167 5.50 1.84 5.90
C LEU A 167 5.56 0.33 5.60
N MET A 168 4.62 -0.46 6.12
CA MET A 168 4.51 -1.88 5.82
C MET A 168 4.25 -2.11 4.32
N HIS A 169 3.32 -1.38 3.72
CA HIS A 169 2.99 -1.50 2.31
C HIS A 169 4.15 -1.05 1.40
N ILE A 170 4.84 0.03 1.74
CA ILE A 170 6.07 0.45 1.06
C ILE A 170 7.12 -0.68 1.11
N LEU A 171 7.31 -1.32 2.27
CA LEU A 171 8.23 -2.45 2.42
C LEU A 171 7.90 -3.60 1.46
N TRP A 172 6.61 -3.97 1.35
CA TRP A 172 6.16 -4.97 0.38
C TRP A 172 6.49 -4.55 -1.06
N ASN A 173 6.17 -3.33 -1.42
CA ASN A 173 6.35 -2.87 -2.79
C ASN A 173 7.82 -2.66 -3.16
N ILE A 174 8.67 -2.25 -2.21
CA ILE A 174 10.12 -2.26 -2.41
C ILE A 174 10.59 -3.68 -2.72
N TYR A 175 10.13 -4.68 -1.97
CA TYR A 175 10.46 -6.07 -2.24
C TYR A 175 9.91 -6.57 -3.59
N ALA A 176 8.70 -6.17 -3.97
CA ALA A 176 8.01 -6.64 -5.16
C ALA A 176 8.47 -5.97 -6.47
N VAL A 177 9.05 -4.76 -6.39
CA VAL A 177 9.38 -3.96 -7.58
C VAL A 177 10.69 -4.39 -8.27
N TRP A 178 11.51 -5.19 -7.60
CA TRP A 178 12.78 -5.73 -8.14
C TRP A 178 12.60 -6.81 -9.19
#